data_55f735118ed0642b029db00c987a5c2b
#
_entry.id   55f735118ed0642b029db00c987a5c2b
#
_cell.length_a   1.000
_cell.length_b   1.000
_cell.length_c   1.000
_cell.angle_alpha   90.00
_cell.angle_beta   90.00
_cell.angle_gamma   90.00
#
_symmetry.space_group_name_H-M   'P 1'
#
loop_
_entity.id
_entity.type
_entity.pdbx_description
1 polymer ?
#
loop_
_entity_poly.entity_id
_entity_poly.type
_entity_poly.pdbx_seq_one_letter_code
_entity_poly.pdbx_strand_id
1 'polypeptide(L)'
;MLAMCQAAVEKGIREIGFSEHLDLFPEDLCYASFRVEAWWEELGRCREAFRGQLTIRAGIEVGETHRFRESMDEVIRRFPWDYVLGALHWVDSALVFDRAYFQRPADAAYLDYFRELRRLVEAGGFDVLAHMDIVKRYGFTYYGPYDPRRYEGEIRAVLRACPSKASASRSTPARFAARSP
;
A
#
# COMPACT_ATOMS: atom_id res chain seq x y z
N MET A 1 14.40 -11.15 -4.52
CA MET A 1 14.18 -11.39 -3.07
C MET A 1 15.42 -11.98 -2.37
N LEU A 2 16.10 -12.99 -2.91
CA LEU A 2 17.16 -13.74 -2.23
C LEU A 2 18.27 -12.85 -1.62
N ALA A 3 18.82 -11.90 -2.39
CA ALA A 3 19.88 -11.00 -1.93
C ALA A 3 19.42 -10.09 -0.77
N MET A 4 18.16 -9.70 -0.74
CA MET A 4 17.60 -8.91 0.38
C MET A 4 17.45 -9.75 1.64
N CYS A 5 17.05 -11.01 1.51
CA CYS A 5 17.01 -11.94 2.64
C CYS A 5 18.39 -12.15 3.23
N GLN A 6 19.40 -12.37 2.39
CA GLN A 6 20.80 -12.52 2.81
C GLN A 6 21.28 -11.27 3.58
N ALA A 7 21.06 -10.09 3.03
CA ALA A 7 21.42 -8.83 3.68
C ALA A 7 20.66 -8.61 5.01
N ALA A 8 19.41 -9.06 5.11
CA ALA A 8 18.64 -8.99 6.33
C ALA A 8 19.26 -9.87 7.44
N VAL A 9 19.63 -11.10 7.10
CA VAL A 9 20.31 -12.03 8.04
C VAL A 9 21.64 -11.44 8.51
N GLU A 10 22.47 -10.95 7.58
CA GLU A 10 23.76 -10.33 7.90
C GLU A 10 23.66 -9.11 8.82
N LYS A 11 22.54 -8.39 8.73
CA LYS A 11 22.23 -7.24 9.61
C LYS A 11 21.50 -7.62 10.90
N GLY A 12 21.27 -8.90 11.16
CA GLY A 12 20.57 -9.38 12.35
C GLY A 12 19.07 -9.06 12.36
N ILE A 13 18.48 -8.75 11.20
CA ILE A 13 17.03 -8.56 11.06
C ILE A 13 16.36 -9.93 11.14
N ARG A 14 15.36 -10.07 12.01
CA ARG A 14 14.68 -11.35 12.27
C ARG A 14 13.45 -11.58 11.40
N GLU A 15 12.86 -10.49 10.90
CA GLU A 15 11.65 -10.55 10.08
C GLU A 15 11.72 -9.50 8.96
N ILE A 16 11.35 -9.90 7.74
CA ILE A 16 11.23 -9.02 6.57
C ILE A 16 9.92 -9.28 5.85
N GLY A 17 9.28 -8.23 5.35
CA GLY A 17 8.13 -8.33 4.46
C GLY A 17 8.50 -7.94 3.04
N PHE A 18 8.02 -8.70 2.07
CA PHE A 18 8.02 -8.31 0.65
C PHE A 18 6.62 -7.96 0.23
N SER A 19 6.46 -6.89 -0.51
CA SER A 19 5.20 -6.53 -1.18
C SER A 19 5.47 -6.13 -2.62
N GLU A 20 4.51 -6.41 -3.47
CA GLU A 20 4.49 -5.98 -4.87
C GLU A 20 3.22 -5.19 -5.14
N HIS A 21 3.27 -4.36 -6.19
CA HIS A 21 2.15 -3.55 -6.61
C HIS A 21 1.07 -4.37 -7.31
N LEU A 22 -0.18 -4.13 -6.91
CA LEU A 22 -1.38 -4.51 -7.66
C LEU A 22 -2.10 -3.22 -8.05
N ASP A 23 -1.71 -2.65 -9.18
CA ASP A 23 -2.32 -1.45 -9.74
C ASP A 23 -3.43 -1.85 -10.69
N LEU A 24 -4.65 -1.47 -10.34
CA LEU A 24 -5.88 -1.89 -11.03
C LEU A 24 -6.48 -0.77 -11.89
N PHE A 25 -5.82 0.40 -11.94
CA PHE A 25 -6.23 1.50 -12.80
C PHE A 25 -5.79 1.17 -14.25
N PRO A 26 -6.71 1.10 -15.24
CA PRO A 26 -6.36 0.63 -16.58
C PRO A 26 -5.31 1.45 -17.30
N GLU A 27 -5.21 2.74 -16.99
CA GLU A 27 -4.23 3.66 -17.54
C GLU A 27 -2.86 3.60 -16.84
N ASP A 28 -2.73 2.79 -15.79
CA ASP A 28 -1.46 2.63 -15.10
C ASP A 28 -0.50 1.76 -15.92
N LEU A 29 0.78 2.17 -15.98
CA LEU A 29 1.81 1.41 -16.69
C LEU A 29 2.07 0.03 -16.08
N CYS A 30 1.74 -0.14 -14.81
CA CYS A 30 1.86 -1.39 -14.07
C CYS A 30 0.56 -2.21 -14.07
N TYR A 31 -0.51 -1.73 -14.76
CA TYR A 31 -1.76 -2.44 -14.85
C TYR A 31 -1.57 -3.89 -15.32
N ALA A 32 -2.11 -4.84 -14.56
CA ALA A 32 -2.02 -6.28 -14.82
C ALA A 32 -0.59 -6.83 -15.01
N SER A 33 0.45 -6.10 -14.59
CA SER A 33 1.86 -6.54 -14.75
C SER A 33 2.29 -7.54 -13.67
N PHE A 34 1.59 -7.61 -12.55
CA PHE A 34 1.96 -8.43 -11.41
C PHE A 34 1.75 -9.93 -11.69
N ARG A 35 2.84 -10.68 -11.71
CA ARG A 35 2.82 -12.15 -11.88
C ARG A 35 2.77 -12.82 -10.50
N VAL A 36 1.61 -12.90 -9.93
CA VAL A 36 1.41 -13.32 -8.54
C VAL A 36 1.91 -14.74 -8.26
N GLU A 37 1.70 -15.69 -9.18
CA GLU A 37 2.15 -17.07 -9.03
C GLU A 37 3.68 -17.16 -8.97
N ALA A 38 4.38 -16.53 -9.92
CA ALA A 38 5.84 -16.52 -9.96
C ALA A 38 6.46 -15.82 -8.73
N TRP A 39 5.79 -14.77 -8.23
CA TRP A 39 6.19 -14.09 -7.02
C TRP A 39 6.08 -15.02 -5.79
N TRP A 40 4.99 -15.77 -5.66
CA TRP A 40 4.79 -16.73 -4.59
C TRP A 40 5.79 -17.89 -4.65
N GLU A 41 6.15 -18.37 -5.84
CA GLU A 41 7.20 -19.37 -6.02
C GLU A 41 8.55 -18.86 -5.52
N GLU A 42 8.93 -17.62 -5.88
CA GLU A 42 10.19 -17.02 -5.43
C GLU A 42 10.19 -16.81 -3.91
N LEU A 43 9.09 -16.32 -3.34
CA LEU A 43 8.93 -16.18 -1.90
C LEU A 43 9.08 -17.53 -1.19
N GLY A 44 8.48 -18.59 -1.73
CA GLY A 44 8.61 -19.95 -1.22
C GLY A 44 10.05 -20.44 -1.20
N ARG A 45 10.80 -20.20 -2.28
CA ARG A 45 12.24 -20.51 -2.33
C ARG A 45 13.04 -19.75 -1.27
N CYS A 46 12.72 -18.48 -1.06
CA CYS A 46 13.38 -17.69 -0.02
C CYS A 46 13.04 -18.19 1.39
N ARG A 47 11.77 -18.50 1.65
CA ARG A 47 11.35 -19.07 2.95
C ARG A 47 12.07 -20.39 3.27
N GLU A 48 12.26 -21.23 2.26
CA GLU A 48 13.01 -22.49 2.44
C GLU A 48 14.51 -22.23 2.68
N ALA A 49 15.15 -21.36 1.86
CA ALA A 49 16.58 -21.08 1.97
C ALA A 49 16.98 -20.44 3.31
N PHE A 50 16.08 -19.67 3.93
CA PHE A 50 16.35 -18.95 5.19
C PHE A 50 15.56 -19.51 6.38
N ARG A 51 15.09 -20.74 6.26
CA ARG A 51 14.34 -21.42 7.34
C ARG A 51 15.11 -21.38 8.66
N GLY A 52 14.45 -20.93 9.73
CA GLY A 52 15.06 -20.81 11.05
C GLY A 52 16.01 -19.62 11.25
N GLN A 53 16.30 -18.85 10.20
CA GLN A 53 17.15 -17.67 10.27
C GLN A 53 16.36 -16.37 10.11
N LEU A 54 15.34 -16.36 9.23
CA LEU A 54 14.59 -15.17 8.86
C LEU A 54 13.11 -15.52 8.68
N THR A 55 12.23 -14.77 9.34
CA THR A 55 10.80 -14.80 9.06
C THR A 55 10.51 -13.93 7.85
N ILE A 56 9.88 -14.51 6.82
CA ILE A 56 9.58 -13.80 5.57
C ILE A 56 8.06 -13.69 5.41
N ARG A 57 7.55 -12.45 5.42
CA ARG A 57 6.13 -12.12 5.27
C ARG A 57 5.79 -11.79 3.82
N ALA A 58 4.61 -12.27 3.41
CA ALA A 58 4.04 -11.99 2.10
C ALA A 58 3.10 -10.79 2.20
N GLY A 59 3.42 -9.71 1.53
CA GLY A 59 2.57 -8.54 1.42
C GLY A 59 2.13 -8.27 -0.01
N ILE A 60 1.11 -7.44 -0.14
CA ILE A 60 0.67 -6.89 -1.41
C ILE A 60 0.30 -5.42 -1.22
N GLU A 61 0.69 -4.55 -2.13
CA GLU A 61 0.26 -3.16 -2.15
C GLU A 61 -0.79 -2.98 -3.24
N VAL A 62 -2.00 -2.59 -2.82
CA VAL A 62 -3.14 -2.42 -3.73
C VAL A 62 -3.46 -0.95 -3.87
N GLY A 63 -3.40 -0.46 -5.10
CA GLY A 63 -3.84 0.87 -5.47
C GLY A 63 -5.37 1.01 -5.44
N GLU A 64 -5.87 2.18 -5.07
CA GLU A 64 -7.28 2.61 -5.21
C GLU A 64 -8.32 1.59 -4.74
N THR A 65 -8.13 0.99 -3.57
CA THR A 65 -9.02 -0.07 -3.01
C THR A 65 -10.49 0.32 -2.98
N HIS A 66 -10.80 1.61 -2.86
CA HIS A 66 -12.16 2.16 -2.85
C HIS A 66 -12.82 2.16 -4.23
N ARG A 67 -12.04 2.05 -5.32
CA ARG A 67 -12.55 2.01 -6.70
C ARG A 67 -12.60 0.59 -7.25
N PHE A 68 -11.66 -0.28 -6.87
CA PHE A 68 -11.45 -1.60 -7.46
C PHE A 68 -11.64 -2.75 -6.45
N ARG A 69 -12.56 -2.60 -5.51
CA ARG A 69 -12.76 -3.52 -4.39
C ARG A 69 -12.94 -4.98 -4.82
N GLU A 70 -13.78 -5.23 -5.81
CA GLU A 70 -14.10 -6.59 -6.26
C GLU A 70 -12.87 -7.28 -6.87
N SER A 71 -12.16 -6.59 -7.77
CA SER A 71 -10.94 -7.10 -8.42
C SER A 71 -9.81 -7.34 -7.40
N MET A 72 -9.65 -6.44 -6.44
CA MET A 72 -8.73 -6.60 -5.33
C MET A 72 -9.06 -7.86 -4.51
N ASP A 73 -10.31 -8.01 -4.11
CA ASP A 73 -10.78 -9.11 -3.28
C ASP A 73 -10.60 -10.47 -3.97
N GLU A 74 -10.68 -10.53 -5.30
CA GLU A 74 -10.40 -11.72 -6.08
C GLU A 74 -8.95 -12.18 -5.90
N VAL A 75 -7.98 -11.27 -6.08
CA VAL A 75 -6.55 -11.57 -5.91
C VAL A 75 -6.21 -11.91 -4.45
N ILE A 76 -6.75 -11.12 -3.51
CA ILE A 76 -6.46 -11.33 -2.08
C ILE A 76 -6.96 -12.68 -1.59
N ARG A 77 -8.13 -13.15 -2.05
CA ARG A 77 -8.67 -14.46 -1.65
C ARG A 77 -7.90 -15.66 -2.19
N ARG A 78 -7.18 -15.52 -3.30
CA ARG A 78 -6.46 -16.63 -3.95
C ARG A 78 -5.19 -17.05 -3.22
N PHE A 79 -4.57 -16.15 -2.45
CA PHE A 79 -3.27 -16.38 -1.82
C PHE A 79 -3.28 -16.01 -0.33
N PRO A 80 -2.47 -16.68 0.51
CA PRO A 80 -2.41 -16.43 1.94
C PRO A 80 -1.48 -15.26 2.30
N TRP A 81 -1.89 -14.04 1.94
CA TRP A 81 -1.16 -12.82 2.27
C TRP A 81 -1.05 -12.63 3.78
N ASP A 82 0.12 -12.23 4.26
CA ASP A 82 0.35 -11.88 5.65
C ASP A 82 -0.17 -10.46 5.97
N TYR A 83 -0.11 -9.54 4.99
CA TYR A 83 -0.64 -8.18 5.10
C TYR A 83 -0.98 -7.57 3.74
N VAL A 84 -1.88 -6.60 3.76
CA VAL A 84 -2.30 -5.81 2.60
C VAL A 84 -2.04 -4.35 2.87
N LEU A 85 -1.29 -3.69 2.00
CA LEU A 85 -1.10 -2.24 1.99
C LEU A 85 -2.15 -1.62 1.07
N GLY A 86 -2.81 -0.54 1.51
CA GLY A 86 -3.66 0.28 0.67
C GLY A 86 -2.92 1.54 0.26
N ALA A 87 -2.82 1.80 -1.02
CA ALA A 87 -2.11 2.94 -1.59
C ALA A 87 -3.02 3.83 -2.42
N LEU A 88 -2.67 5.12 -2.50
CA LEU A 88 -3.32 6.05 -3.41
C LEU A 88 -2.29 6.59 -4.41
N HIS A 89 -2.46 6.21 -5.67
CA HIS A 89 -1.64 6.63 -6.79
C HIS A 89 -2.39 7.54 -7.77
N TRP A 90 -3.72 7.43 -7.83
CA TRP A 90 -4.57 8.15 -8.76
C TRP A 90 -5.62 9.00 -8.02
N VAL A 91 -5.72 10.27 -8.43
CA VAL A 91 -6.79 11.19 -8.02
C VAL A 91 -7.58 11.55 -9.27
N ASP A 92 -8.88 11.24 -9.28
CA ASP A 92 -9.71 11.25 -10.48
C ASP A 92 -9.13 10.36 -11.58
N SER A 93 -8.64 10.94 -12.66
CA SER A 93 -7.95 10.25 -13.77
C SER A 93 -6.48 10.70 -13.92
N ALA A 94 -5.88 11.25 -12.87
CA ALA A 94 -4.51 11.75 -12.90
C ALA A 94 -3.62 11.00 -11.92
N LEU A 95 -2.51 10.47 -12.43
CA LEU A 95 -1.48 9.82 -11.65
C LEU A 95 -0.71 10.85 -10.82
N VAL A 96 -0.64 10.69 -9.50
CA VAL A 96 -0.02 11.67 -8.58
C VAL A 96 1.52 11.75 -8.70
N PHE A 97 2.11 10.98 -9.59
CA PHE A 97 3.53 11.00 -9.93
C PHE A 97 3.79 11.79 -11.22
N ASP A 98 2.74 12.05 -12.00
CA ASP A 98 2.86 12.67 -13.32
C ASP A 98 2.80 14.19 -13.22
N ARG A 99 3.51 14.85 -14.15
CA ARG A 99 3.47 16.30 -14.35
C ARG A 99 2.04 16.82 -14.56
N ALA A 100 1.20 16.08 -15.24
CA ALA A 100 -0.20 16.45 -15.51
C ALA A 100 -0.99 16.71 -14.22
N TYR A 101 -0.77 15.93 -13.18
CA TYR A 101 -1.40 16.12 -11.88
C TYR A 101 -1.07 17.50 -11.27
N PHE A 102 0.16 17.97 -11.44
CA PHE A 102 0.69 19.20 -10.84
C PHE A 102 0.46 20.45 -11.70
N GLN A 103 -0.33 20.38 -12.77
CA GLN A 103 -0.73 21.56 -13.56
C GLN A 103 -1.87 22.38 -12.92
N ARG A 104 -2.29 22.01 -11.71
CA ARG A 104 -3.29 22.69 -10.89
C ARG A 104 -2.62 23.51 -9.78
N PRO A 105 -3.33 24.46 -9.12
CA PRO A 105 -2.79 25.15 -7.96
C PRO A 105 -2.38 24.18 -6.85
N ALA A 106 -1.30 24.50 -6.12
CA ALA A 106 -0.74 23.64 -5.06
C ALA A 106 -1.80 23.21 -4.03
N ASP A 107 -2.63 24.15 -3.56
CA ASP A 107 -3.65 23.83 -2.57
C ASP A 107 -4.69 22.86 -3.14
N ALA A 108 -5.10 22.99 -4.38
CA ALA A 108 -6.01 22.05 -5.02
C ALA A 108 -5.38 20.65 -5.11
N ALA A 109 -4.11 20.55 -5.56
CA ALA A 109 -3.43 19.27 -5.66
C ALA A 109 -3.36 18.54 -4.32
N TYR A 110 -2.92 19.21 -3.26
CA TYR A 110 -2.78 18.60 -1.95
C TYR A 110 -4.12 18.29 -1.28
N LEU A 111 -5.11 19.19 -1.36
CA LEU A 111 -6.42 18.96 -0.76
C LEU A 111 -7.19 17.83 -1.45
N ASP A 112 -7.16 17.78 -2.78
CA ASP A 112 -7.82 16.71 -3.54
C ASP A 112 -7.19 15.36 -3.24
N TYR A 113 -5.85 15.30 -3.14
CA TYR A 113 -5.14 14.09 -2.72
C TYR A 113 -5.60 13.59 -1.35
N PHE A 114 -5.60 14.44 -0.32
CA PHE A 114 -5.99 14.02 1.03
C PHE A 114 -7.47 13.66 1.14
N ARG A 115 -8.35 14.31 0.38
CA ARG A 115 -9.77 13.96 0.32
C ARG A 115 -9.98 12.57 -0.30
N GLU A 116 -9.29 12.29 -1.40
CA GLU A 116 -9.35 10.97 -2.03
C GLU A 116 -8.73 9.89 -1.13
N LEU A 117 -7.60 10.19 -0.50
CA LEU A 117 -6.96 9.31 0.48
C LEU A 117 -7.90 8.97 1.65
N ARG A 118 -8.70 9.94 2.12
CA ARG A 118 -9.71 9.70 3.14
C ARG A 118 -10.78 8.73 2.64
N ARG A 119 -11.27 8.87 1.40
CA ARG A 119 -12.23 7.94 0.80
C ARG A 119 -11.68 6.51 0.74
N LEU A 120 -10.41 6.37 0.35
CA LEU A 120 -9.72 5.08 0.36
C LEU A 120 -9.69 4.47 1.77
N VAL A 121 -9.33 5.25 2.78
CA VAL A 121 -9.29 4.78 4.17
C VAL A 121 -10.68 4.42 4.69
N GLU A 122 -11.70 5.22 4.40
CA GLU A 122 -13.10 4.95 4.79
C GLU A 122 -13.64 3.67 4.14
N ALA A 123 -13.26 3.39 2.91
CA ALA A 123 -13.61 2.15 2.21
C ALA A 123 -12.89 0.92 2.79
N GLY A 124 -11.67 1.09 3.27
CA GLY A 124 -10.87 0.04 3.89
C GLY A 124 -10.49 -1.10 2.93
N GLY A 125 -10.35 -2.31 3.47
CA GLY A 125 -9.97 -3.50 2.70
C GLY A 125 -8.48 -3.80 2.71
N PHE A 126 -7.72 -3.10 3.54
CA PHE A 126 -6.28 -3.26 3.74
C PHE A 126 -5.95 -3.17 5.24
N ASP A 127 -4.74 -3.60 5.58
CA ASP A 127 -4.27 -3.64 6.98
C ASP A 127 -3.46 -2.39 7.33
N VAL A 128 -2.73 -1.82 6.38
CA VAL A 128 -1.82 -0.68 6.56
C VAL A 128 -2.00 0.32 5.44
N LEU A 129 -2.14 1.60 5.78
CA LEU A 129 -2.11 2.70 4.82
C LEU A 129 -0.66 2.94 4.38
N ALA A 130 -0.37 2.82 3.09
CA ALA A 130 0.92 3.15 2.52
C ALA A 130 1.11 4.67 2.40
N HIS A 131 2.34 5.13 2.37
CA HIS A 131 2.85 6.46 2.03
C HIS A 131 1.80 7.59 1.92
N MET A 132 1.14 7.93 3.02
CA MET A 132 0.07 8.95 3.01
C MET A 132 0.55 10.35 2.54
N ASP A 133 1.85 10.55 2.34
CA ASP A 133 2.45 11.83 1.94
C ASP A 133 3.17 11.78 0.58
N ILE A 134 2.90 10.78 -0.25
CA ILE A 134 3.60 10.60 -1.53
C ILE A 134 3.44 11.80 -2.46
N VAL A 135 2.29 12.45 -2.45
CA VAL A 135 2.03 13.67 -3.25
C VAL A 135 3.02 14.79 -2.92
N LYS A 136 3.51 14.89 -1.68
CA LYS A 136 4.53 15.85 -1.26
C LYS A 136 5.87 15.60 -1.95
N ARG A 137 6.25 14.32 -2.11
CA ARG A 137 7.52 13.94 -2.74
C ARG A 137 7.62 14.48 -4.17
N TYR A 138 6.56 14.32 -4.95
CA TYR A 138 6.52 14.78 -6.33
C TYR A 138 6.14 16.26 -6.43
N GLY A 139 5.24 16.75 -5.59
CA GLY A 139 4.82 18.14 -5.55
C GLY A 139 5.94 19.13 -5.23
N PHE A 140 7.00 18.68 -4.53
CA PHE A 140 8.17 19.51 -4.26
C PHE A 140 8.80 20.09 -5.53
N THR A 141 8.86 19.30 -6.60
CA THR A 141 9.42 19.73 -7.89
C THR A 141 8.65 20.88 -8.54
N TYR A 142 7.33 20.95 -8.30
CA TYR A 142 6.42 21.91 -8.97
C TYR A 142 6.06 23.11 -8.10
N TYR A 143 5.98 22.90 -6.78
CA TYR A 143 5.46 23.89 -5.84
C TYR A 143 6.46 24.32 -4.77
N GLY A 144 7.65 23.69 -4.74
CA GLY A 144 8.65 23.93 -3.69
C GLY A 144 8.28 23.33 -2.34
N PRO A 145 8.78 23.92 -1.24
CA PRO A 145 8.63 23.36 0.09
C PRO A 145 7.16 23.18 0.52
N TYR A 146 6.85 22.01 1.05
CA TYR A 146 5.54 21.65 1.58
C TYR A 146 5.41 22.05 3.06
N ASP A 147 4.38 22.80 3.42
CA ASP A 147 4.01 23.08 4.81
C ASP A 147 2.77 22.25 5.21
N PRO A 148 2.92 21.20 6.03
CA PRO A 148 1.79 20.34 6.43
C PRO A 148 0.72 21.07 7.24
N ARG A 149 1.04 22.18 7.90
CA ARG A 149 0.09 22.97 8.69
C ARG A 149 -1.02 23.55 7.82
N ARG A 150 -0.74 23.84 6.55
CA ARG A 150 -1.75 24.32 5.58
C ARG A 150 -2.85 23.29 5.30
N TYR A 151 -2.55 22.01 5.48
CA TYR A 151 -3.45 20.89 5.16
C TYR A 151 -3.78 20.05 6.39
N GLU A 152 -3.49 20.57 7.58
CA GLU A 152 -3.63 19.85 8.86
C GLU A 152 -5.04 19.30 9.06
N GLY A 153 -6.07 20.04 8.65
CA GLY A 153 -7.47 19.63 8.74
C GLY A 153 -7.75 18.32 8.00
N GLU A 154 -7.31 18.23 6.74
CA GLU A 154 -7.50 17.04 5.91
C GLU A 154 -6.59 15.88 6.35
N ILE A 155 -5.33 16.17 6.69
CA ILE A 155 -4.41 15.15 7.25
C ILE A 155 -5.02 14.50 8.50
N ARG A 156 -5.53 15.32 9.43
CA ARG A 156 -6.20 14.82 10.63
C ARG A 156 -7.49 14.06 10.30
N ALA A 157 -8.21 14.45 9.25
CA ALA A 157 -9.41 13.73 8.81
C ALA A 157 -9.06 12.32 8.30
N VAL A 158 -7.98 12.17 7.49
CA VAL A 158 -7.46 10.85 7.09
C VAL A 158 -7.08 10.00 8.31
N LEU A 159 -6.31 10.56 9.24
CA LEU A 159 -5.87 9.83 10.44
C LEU A 159 -7.03 9.41 11.34
N ARG A 160 -8.08 10.24 11.47
CA ARG A 160 -9.29 9.88 12.22
C ARG A 160 -10.14 8.81 11.54
N ALA A 161 -10.09 8.73 10.21
CA ALA A 161 -10.77 7.70 9.44
C ALA A 161 -10.07 6.32 9.58
N CYS A 162 -8.78 6.29 9.93
CA CYS A 162 -8.08 5.04 10.19
C CYS A 162 -8.71 4.32 11.40
N PRO A 163 -9.08 3.02 11.26
CA PRO A 163 -9.69 2.27 12.35
C PRO A 163 -8.74 2.23 13.55
N SER A 164 -9.29 2.47 14.76
CA SER A 164 -8.55 2.17 15.98
C SER A 164 -8.36 0.66 16.14
N LYS A 165 -7.31 0.23 16.84
CA LYS A 165 -7.08 -1.21 17.13
C LYS A 165 -8.32 -1.93 17.68
N ALA A 166 -9.19 -1.23 18.39
CA ALA A 166 -10.44 -1.77 18.94
C ALA A 166 -11.53 -2.01 17.87
N SER A 167 -11.54 -1.26 16.77
CA SER A 167 -12.51 -1.41 15.69
C SER A 167 -12.04 -2.34 14.57
N ALA A 168 -10.74 -2.52 14.38
CA ALA A 168 -10.16 -3.42 13.40
C ALA A 168 -10.57 -4.90 13.61
N SER A 169 -10.91 -5.29 14.84
CA SER A 169 -11.39 -6.64 15.16
C SER A 169 -12.80 -6.98 14.63
N ARG A 170 -13.54 -6.01 14.09
CA ARG A 170 -14.94 -6.20 13.67
C ARG A 170 -15.19 -6.14 12.16
N SER A 171 -14.21 -5.69 11.36
CA SER A 171 -14.39 -5.51 9.91
C SER A 171 -13.48 -6.39 9.04
N THR A 172 -12.51 -7.08 9.63
CA THR A 172 -11.69 -8.05 8.91
C THR A 172 -12.28 -9.43 9.16
N PRO A 173 -12.75 -10.16 8.14
CA PRO A 173 -13.02 -11.57 8.33
C PRO A 173 -11.73 -12.21 8.84
N ALA A 174 -11.83 -13.02 9.88
CA ALA A 174 -10.72 -13.66 10.60
C ALA A 174 -9.77 -14.41 9.64
N ARG A 175 -8.83 -13.69 9.02
CA ARG A 175 -7.79 -14.24 8.16
C ARG A 175 -6.51 -14.60 8.94
N PHE A 176 -6.41 -14.12 10.17
CA PHE A 176 -5.30 -14.40 11.08
C PHE A 176 -5.71 -15.36 12.22
N ALA A 177 -6.45 -16.42 11.89
CA ALA A 177 -6.46 -17.58 12.75
C ALA A 177 -5.06 -18.20 12.67
N ALA A 178 -4.31 -18.11 13.77
CA ALA A 178 -3.01 -18.71 13.93
C ALA A 178 -3.04 -20.16 13.41
N ARG A 179 -2.33 -20.45 12.34
CA ARG A 179 -1.92 -21.82 12.06
C ARG A 179 -0.74 -22.06 13.00
N SER A 180 -1.03 -22.70 14.11
CA SER A 180 -0.01 -23.33 14.97
C SER A 180 0.83 -24.30 14.15
N PRO A 181 2.09 -24.54 14.57
CA PRO A 181 3.14 -25.22 13.84
C PRO A 181 2.78 -26.62 13.39
#